data_5c28b597d863051ccf3609eeb446dc79
#
_entry.id   5c28b597d863051ccf3609eeb446dc79
#
_cell.length_a   1.000
_cell.length_b   1.000
_cell.length_c   1.000
_cell.angle_alpha   90.00
_cell.angle_beta   90.00
_cell.angle_gamma   90.00
#
_symmetry.space_group_name_H-M   'P 1'
#
loop_
_entity.id
_entity.type
_entity.pdbx_description
1 polymer ?
#
loop_
_entity_poly.entity_id
_entity_poly.type
_entity_poly.pdbx_seq_one_letter_code
_entity_poly.pdbx_strand_id
1 'polypeptide(L)'
;MKGNQQKLDSTAKKKTETPTQKPAEKPTQKPVQKPTQKPTQPPTKAKTVDVQYAVSACIAYGQQLGMKYDSSLNTGNASWFSPTNASYYDSTSELTADFYGDVEYAAYYYQSSGIAPSDLSFNVIAENNKIYVVFC
;
A
#
# COMPACT_ATOMS: atom_id res chain seq x y z
N MET A 1 -5.62 73.78 36.57
CA MET A 1 -5.11 73.75 35.22
C MET A 1 -5.90 72.80 34.44
N LYS A 2 -6.66 73.25 33.80
CA LYS A 2 -7.34 73.31 32.49
C LYS A 2 -7.40 71.93 31.84
N GLY A 3 -8.43 71.27 32.28
CA GLY A 3 -8.87 70.12 31.53
C GLY A 3 -9.55 70.57 30.23
N ASN A 4 -9.00 70.19 29.14
CA ASN A 4 -9.60 70.46 27.87
C ASN A 4 -10.67 69.38 27.61
N GLN A 5 -11.87 69.75 27.92
CA GLN A 5 -13.00 68.93 27.51
C GLN A 5 -13.17 69.06 25.99
N GLN A 6 -12.69 68.13 25.32
CA GLN A 6 -13.17 67.99 23.97
C GLN A 6 -14.58 67.42 24.00
N LYS A 7 -15.46 68.31 23.79
CA LYS A 7 -16.81 68.07 23.47
C LYS A 7 -16.86 67.21 22.22
N LEU A 8 -17.18 65.97 22.43
CA LEU A 8 -17.58 65.15 21.37
C LEU A 8 -18.91 65.60 20.84
N ASP A 9 -18.79 66.29 19.78
CA ASP A 9 -19.96 66.72 19.04
C ASP A 9 -20.57 65.48 18.37
N SER A 10 -21.54 64.93 19.02
CA SER A 10 -22.35 63.88 18.44
C SER A 10 -23.40 64.46 17.51
N THR A 11 -22.94 65.07 16.50
CA THR A 11 -23.79 65.51 15.39
C THR A 11 -23.84 64.43 14.33
N ALA A 12 -24.14 63.30 14.71
CA ALA A 12 -24.51 62.27 13.76
C ALA A 12 -26.00 62.07 13.82
N LYS A 13 -26.74 63.08 13.77
CA LYS A 13 -28.14 62.98 13.36
C LYS A 13 -28.28 63.29 11.90
N LYS A 14 -27.61 62.54 11.12
CA LYS A 14 -28.09 62.38 9.81
C LYS A 14 -29.06 61.22 9.85
N LYS A 15 -30.28 61.50 9.98
CA LYS A 15 -31.36 60.60 9.63
C LYS A 15 -31.11 60.13 8.20
N THR A 16 -30.51 59.03 8.08
CA THR A 16 -30.42 58.37 6.80
C THR A 16 -31.80 57.85 6.54
N GLU A 17 -32.51 58.51 5.70
CA GLU A 17 -33.69 57.92 5.14
C GLU A 17 -33.18 56.72 4.37
N THR A 18 -33.52 55.60 4.90
CA THR A 18 -33.34 54.36 4.16
C THR A 18 -34.18 54.47 2.90
N PRO A 19 -33.59 54.44 1.74
CA PRO A 19 -34.37 54.31 0.56
C PRO A 19 -35.13 52.99 0.70
N THR A 20 -36.40 53.07 0.63
CA THR A 20 -37.23 51.89 0.54
C THR A 20 -36.92 51.24 -0.82
N GLN A 21 -35.90 50.48 -0.80
CA GLN A 21 -35.68 49.66 -1.96
C GLN A 21 -36.78 48.61 -1.96
N LYS A 22 -37.61 48.73 -2.90
CA LYS A 22 -38.53 47.69 -3.32
C LYS A 22 -37.73 46.41 -3.38
N PRO A 23 -38.15 45.36 -2.67
CA PRO A 23 -37.45 44.09 -2.78
C PRO A 23 -37.38 43.76 -4.26
N ALA A 24 -36.18 43.68 -4.77
CA ALA A 24 -35.97 43.12 -6.07
C ALA A 24 -36.55 41.72 -6.03
N GLU A 25 -37.47 41.45 -6.90
CA GLU A 25 -37.98 40.11 -7.04
C GLU A 25 -36.77 39.21 -7.20
N LYS A 26 -36.60 38.39 -6.21
CA LYS A 26 -35.56 37.37 -6.21
C LYS A 26 -35.81 36.54 -7.46
N PRO A 27 -34.88 36.49 -8.40
CA PRO A 27 -35.02 35.55 -9.49
C PRO A 27 -35.09 34.18 -8.85
N THR A 28 -36.15 33.50 -9.06
CA THR A 28 -36.28 32.11 -8.69
C THR A 28 -35.37 31.33 -9.64
N GLN A 29 -34.10 31.41 -9.37
CA GLN A 29 -33.22 30.46 -9.96
C GLN A 29 -33.52 29.13 -9.26
N LYS A 30 -34.17 28.26 -10.01
CA LYS A 30 -34.19 26.85 -9.67
C LYS A 30 -32.76 26.48 -9.23
N PRO A 31 -32.57 25.80 -8.09
CA PRO A 31 -31.31 25.24 -7.80
C PRO A 31 -30.91 24.36 -8.97
N VAL A 32 -29.94 24.79 -9.74
CA VAL A 32 -29.25 23.91 -10.65
C VAL A 32 -28.65 22.90 -9.75
N GLN A 33 -29.23 21.71 -9.73
CA GLN A 33 -28.61 20.59 -9.06
C GLN A 33 -27.24 20.44 -9.72
N LYS A 34 -26.24 20.90 -9.01
CA LYS A 34 -24.87 20.60 -9.34
C LYS A 34 -24.81 19.09 -9.46
N PRO A 35 -24.38 18.53 -10.60
CA PRO A 35 -24.19 17.10 -10.68
C PRO A 35 -23.32 16.70 -9.51
N THR A 36 -23.84 15.89 -8.64
CA THR A 36 -23.05 15.26 -7.59
C THR A 36 -22.12 14.33 -8.34
N GLN A 37 -20.95 14.84 -8.66
CA GLN A 37 -19.88 13.97 -9.12
C GLN A 37 -19.61 13.01 -7.96
N LYS A 38 -20.08 11.79 -8.15
CA LYS A 38 -19.66 10.67 -7.36
C LYS A 38 -18.13 10.75 -7.26
N PRO A 39 -17.54 10.71 -6.06
CA PRO A 39 -16.09 10.70 -5.95
C PRO A 39 -15.59 9.58 -6.85
N THR A 40 -14.92 9.95 -7.93
CA THR A 40 -14.20 8.98 -8.73
C THR A 40 -13.08 8.53 -7.85
N GLN A 41 -13.17 7.33 -7.33
CA GLN A 41 -12.04 6.71 -6.65
C GLN A 41 -10.84 6.78 -7.60
N PRO A 42 -9.66 7.18 -7.10
CA PRO A 42 -8.46 7.12 -7.92
C PRO A 42 -8.38 5.71 -8.49
N PRO A 43 -7.98 5.53 -9.76
CA PRO A 43 -7.85 4.21 -10.33
C PRO A 43 -6.92 3.41 -9.43
N THR A 44 -7.46 2.38 -8.81
CA THR A 44 -6.67 1.41 -8.05
C THR A 44 -5.73 0.79 -9.07
N LYS A 45 -4.43 1.06 -8.94
CA LYS A 45 -3.43 0.38 -9.76
C LYS A 45 -3.71 -1.10 -9.65
N ALA A 46 -3.96 -1.76 -10.76
CA ALA A 46 -4.12 -3.20 -10.80
C ALA A 46 -2.85 -3.82 -10.21
N LYS A 47 -3.01 -4.66 -9.19
CA LYS A 47 -1.90 -5.42 -8.61
C LYS A 47 -1.34 -6.32 -9.71
N THR A 48 -0.10 -6.10 -10.08
CA THR A 48 0.60 -6.90 -11.08
C THR A 48 1.70 -7.68 -10.37
N VAL A 49 1.33 -8.82 -9.81
CA VAL A 49 2.29 -9.73 -9.17
C VAL A 49 2.47 -10.95 -10.07
N ASP A 50 3.69 -11.10 -10.59
CA ASP A 50 4.09 -12.28 -11.34
C ASP A 50 4.74 -13.30 -10.40
N VAL A 51 3.94 -14.26 -9.97
CA VAL A 51 4.36 -15.32 -9.05
C VAL A 51 5.40 -16.24 -9.68
N GLN A 52 5.31 -16.50 -10.98
CA GLN A 52 6.26 -17.38 -11.67
C GLN A 52 7.64 -16.74 -11.78
N TYR A 53 7.68 -15.43 -12.00
CA TYR A 53 8.93 -14.70 -11.94
C TYR A 53 9.56 -14.78 -10.56
N ALA A 54 8.78 -14.54 -9.49
CA ALA A 54 9.26 -14.63 -8.12
C ALA A 54 9.81 -16.03 -7.79
N VAL A 55 9.10 -17.10 -8.19
CA VAL A 55 9.55 -18.49 -8.03
C VAL A 55 10.90 -18.70 -8.72
N SER A 56 11.02 -18.30 -9.98
CA SER A 56 12.26 -18.47 -10.76
C SER A 56 13.44 -17.69 -10.16
N ALA A 57 13.20 -16.46 -9.73
CA ALA A 57 14.20 -15.62 -9.09
C ALA A 57 14.68 -16.21 -7.76
N CYS A 58 13.76 -16.76 -6.96
CA CYS A 58 14.08 -17.39 -5.69
C CYS A 58 14.83 -18.74 -5.86
N ILE A 59 14.53 -19.50 -6.89
CA ILE A 59 15.33 -20.70 -7.25
C ILE A 59 16.76 -20.28 -7.57
N ALA A 60 16.95 -19.26 -8.42
CA ALA A 60 18.27 -18.76 -8.76
C ALA A 60 19.02 -18.25 -7.52
N TYR A 61 18.32 -17.59 -6.63
CA TYR A 61 18.90 -17.07 -5.38
C TYR A 61 19.34 -18.21 -4.43
N GLY A 62 18.50 -19.23 -4.24
CA GLY A 62 18.86 -20.39 -3.42
C GLY A 62 20.10 -21.13 -3.95
N GLN A 63 20.26 -21.21 -5.27
CA GLN A 63 21.45 -21.75 -5.90
C GLN A 63 22.70 -20.88 -5.64
N GLN A 64 22.52 -19.53 -5.63
CA GLN A 64 23.61 -18.61 -5.26
C GLN A 64 24.06 -18.78 -3.81
N LEU A 65 23.13 -19.12 -2.91
CA LEU A 65 23.44 -19.45 -1.51
C LEU A 65 24.13 -20.80 -1.34
N GLY A 66 24.19 -21.60 -2.40
CA GLY A 66 24.87 -22.88 -2.45
C GLY A 66 23.95 -24.09 -2.35
N MET A 67 22.63 -23.91 -2.17
CA MET A 67 21.70 -25.04 -2.14
C MET A 67 21.58 -25.74 -3.50
N LYS A 68 21.24 -27.02 -3.49
CA LYS A 68 21.05 -27.85 -4.66
C LYS A 68 19.61 -27.80 -5.12
N TYR A 69 19.35 -27.27 -6.31
CA TYR A 69 18.01 -27.28 -6.87
C TYR A 69 17.57 -28.69 -7.25
N ASP A 70 16.42 -29.12 -6.75
CA ASP A 70 15.77 -30.41 -7.08
C ASP A 70 14.28 -30.19 -7.36
N SER A 71 13.92 -30.24 -8.63
CA SER A 71 12.55 -30.00 -9.09
C SER A 71 11.55 -31.09 -8.67
N SER A 72 12.00 -32.22 -8.12
CA SER A 72 11.14 -33.28 -7.63
C SER A 72 10.58 -33.03 -6.24
N LEU A 73 11.17 -32.08 -5.50
CA LEU A 73 10.73 -31.74 -4.16
C LEU A 73 9.41 -30.93 -4.19
N ASN A 74 8.52 -31.30 -3.30
CA ASN A 74 7.22 -30.65 -3.14
C ASN A 74 6.76 -30.73 -1.68
N THR A 75 5.61 -30.12 -1.36
CA THR A 75 5.05 -30.10 0.00
C THR A 75 4.68 -31.46 0.57
N GLY A 76 4.61 -32.49 -0.24
CA GLY A 76 4.30 -33.87 0.17
C GLY A 76 5.54 -34.73 0.48
N ASN A 77 6.73 -34.34 -0.01
CA ASN A 77 7.94 -35.15 0.14
C ASN A 77 9.15 -34.40 0.73
N ALA A 78 9.02 -33.14 1.05
CA ALA A 78 10.08 -32.31 1.63
C ALA A 78 9.57 -31.50 2.83
N SER A 79 10.48 -30.97 3.62
CA SER A 79 10.18 -30.03 4.71
C SER A 79 9.95 -28.64 4.15
N TRP A 80 9.16 -27.83 4.85
CA TRP A 80 8.92 -26.44 4.51
C TRP A 80 8.53 -25.63 5.75
N PHE A 81 8.77 -24.33 5.70
CA PHE A 81 8.31 -23.38 6.70
C PHE A 81 7.02 -22.70 6.24
N SER A 82 6.51 -21.75 7.04
CA SER A 82 5.31 -21.01 6.68
C SER A 82 5.42 -20.40 5.28
N PRO A 83 4.45 -20.65 4.40
CA PRO A 83 4.51 -20.12 3.04
C PRO A 83 4.21 -18.63 3.00
N THR A 84 4.81 -17.94 2.05
CA THR A 84 4.51 -16.55 1.74
C THR A 84 3.25 -16.46 0.88
N ASN A 85 2.29 -15.63 1.28
CA ASN A 85 1.06 -15.40 0.51
C ASN A 85 1.23 -14.25 -0.48
N ALA A 86 1.29 -14.57 -1.76
CA ALA A 86 1.48 -13.61 -2.83
C ALA A 86 0.37 -12.54 -2.92
N SER A 87 -0.83 -12.81 -2.39
CA SER A 87 -1.94 -11.87 -2.39
C SER A 87 -1.73 -10.64 -1.51
N TYR A 88 -0.76 -10.65 -0.61
CA TYR A 88 -0.45 -9.54 0.28
C TYR A 88 0.48 -8.49 -0.33
N TYR A 89 1.02 -8.75 -1.51
CA TYR A 89 1.98 -7.88 -2.18
C TYR A 89 1.32 -7.10 -3.31
N ASP A 90 1.81 -5.91 -3.56
CA ASP A 90 1.31 -5.02 -4.61
C ASP A 90 2.18 -5.08 -5.87
N SER A 91 3.37 -5.62 -5.76
CA SER A 91 4.31 -5.77 -6.88
C SER A 91 5.12 -7.06 -6.80
N THR A 92 5.58 -7.53 -7.97
CA THR A 92 6.50 -8.67 -8.07
C THR A 92 7.82 -8.40 -7.36
N SER A 93 8.30 -7.16 -7.39
CA SER A 93 9.55 -6.76 -6.74
C SER A 93 9.48 -6.90 -5.22
N GLU A 94 8.38 -6.45 -4.62
CA GLU A 94 8.16 -6.58 -3.17
C GLU A 94 8.05 -8.03 -2.75
N LEU A 95 7.24 -8.82 -3.47
CA LEU A 95 7.10 -10.24 -3.22
C LEU A 95 8.46 -10.95 -3.30
N THR A 96 9.23 -10.69 -4.36
CA THR A 96 10.52 -11.35 -4.58
C THR A 96 11.54 -10.98 -3.50
N ALA A 97 11.60 -9.70 -3.11
CA ALA A 97 12.52 -9.23 -2.08
C ALA A 97 12.23 -9.85 -0.71
N ASP A 98 10.95 -9.95 -0.35
CA ASP A 98 10.55 -10.57 0.91
C ASP A 98 10.81 -12.09 0.89
N PHE A 99 10.48 -12.72 -0.22
CA PHE A 99 10.66 -14.16 -0.36
C PHE A 99 12.13 -14.60 -0.42
N TYR A 100 13.06 -13.73 -0.77
CA TYR A 100 14.50 -14.00 -0.59
C TYR A 100 14.84 -14.27 0.88
N GLY A 101 14.19 -13.59 1.80
CA GLY A 101 14.31 -13.85 3.24
C GLY A 101 13.89 -15.28 3.62
N ASP A 102 12.83 -15.81 3.02
CA ASP A 102 12.37 -17.18 3.25
C ASP A 102 13.40 -18.19 2.71
N VAL A 103 14.01 -17.90 1.56
CA VAL A 103 15.06 -18.74 0.96
C VAL A 103 16.32 -18.75 1.84
N GLU A 104 16.74 -17.59 2.33
CA GLU A 104 17.86 -17.47 3.27
C GLU A 104 17.59 -18.23 4.57
N TYR A 105 16.39 -18.08 5.09
CA TYR A 105 15.98 -18.77 6.30
C TYR A 105 16.09 -20.29 6.12
N ALA A 106 15.59 -20.84 5.01
CA ALA A 106 15.72 -22.26 4.71
C ALA A 106 17.18 -22.69 4.55
N ALA A 107 18.00 -21.88 3.87
CA ALA A 107 19.41 -22.19 3.63
C ALA A 107 20.24 -22.28 4.92
N TYR A 108 19.97 -21.42 5.89
CA TYR A 108 20.81 -21.28 7.08
C TYR A 108 20.18 -21.83 8.36
N TYR A 109 18.97 -22.32 8.31
CA TYR A 109 18.25 -22.79 9.50
C TYR A 109 19.01 -23.87 10.26
N TYR A 110 19.61 -24.81 9.55
CA TYR A 110 20.35 -25.92 10.16
C TYR A 110 21.86 -25.66 10.30
N GLN A 111 22.32 -24.46 10.00
CA GLN A 111 23.74 -24.12 10.06
C GLN A 111 24.34 -24.31 11.47
N SER A 112 23.56 -24.01 12.52
CA SER A 112 23.98 -24.26 13.92
C SER A 112 24.13 -25.74 14.25
N SER A 113 23.50 -26.62 13.45
CA SER A 113 23.63 -28.07 13.56
C SER A 113 24.70 -28.64 12.63
N GLY A 114 25.52 -27.79 12.01
CA GLY A 114 26.62 -28.20 11.14
C GLY A 114 26.20 -28.56 9.70
N ILE A 115 24.96 -28.26 9.31
CA ILE A 115 24.48 -28.49 7.94
C ILE A 115 24.65 -27.17 7.15
N ALA A 116 25.50 -27.23 6.12
CA ALA A 116 25.70 -26.09 5.23
C ALA A 116 24.60 -26.00 4.16
N PRO A 117 24.38 -24.84 3.55
CA PRO A 117 23.48 -24.73 2.41
C PRO A 117 23.77 -25.71 1.29
N SER A 118 25.05 -26.05 1.05
CA SER A 118 25.48 -27.04 0.05
C SER A 118 25.06 -28.49 0.34
N ASP A 119 24.63 -28.77 1.55
CA ASP A 119 24.14 -30.08 1.97
C ASP A 119 22.63 -30.21 1.78
N LEU A 120 21.93 -29.10 1.51
CA LEU A 120 20.49 -29.05 1.34
C LEU A 120 20.09 -29.11 -0.13
N SER A 121 19.11 -29.95 -0.44
CA SER A 121 18.34 -29.88 -1.68
C SER A 121 17.10 -29.02 -1.47
N PHE A 122 16.70 -28.26 -2.47
CA PHE A 122 15.52 -27.38 -2.36
C PHE A 122 14.77 -27.22 -3.67
N ASN A 123 13.52 -26.81 -3.55
CA ASN A 123 12.70 -26.30 -4.63
C ASN A 123 11.86 -25.10 -4.14
N VAL A 124 11.37 -24.31 -5.07
CA VAL A 124 10.39 -23.26 -4.80
C VAL A 124 9.15 -23.55 -5.62
N ILE A 125 8.03 -23.65 -4.96
CA ILE A 125 6.75 -23.99 -5.60
C ILE A 125 5.67 -23.01 -5.21
N ALA A 126 4.75 -22.75 -6.14
CA ALA A 126 3.59 -21.90 -5.92
C ALA A 126 2.31 -22.71 -6.04
N GLU A 127 1.50 -22.69 -4.98
CA GLU A 127 0.20 -23.35 -4.93
C GLU A 127 -0.83 -22.42 -4.24
N ASN A 128 -1.99 -22.21 -4.87
CA ASN A 128 -3.08 -21.44 -4.29
C ASN A 128 -2.66 -20.05 -3.77
N ASN A 129 -1.92 -19.28 -4.56
CA ASN A 129 -1.34 -17.97 -4.20
C ASN A 129 -0.33 -17.99 -3.04
N LYS A 130 0.11 -19.16 -2.62
CA LYS A 130 1.16 -19.33 -1.62
C LYS A 130 2.42 -19.84 -2.28
N ILE A 131 3.55 -19.33 -1.84
CA ILE A 131 4.87 -19.75 -2.31
C ILE A 131 5.58 -20.45 -1.17
N TYR A 132 6.11 -21.61 -1.44
CA TYR A 132 6.82 -22.46 -0.48
C TYR A 132 8.27 -22.62 -0.89
N VAL A 133 9.18 -22.50 0.05
CA VAL A 133 10.52 -23.05 -0.05
C VAL A 133 10.47 -24.44 0.56
N VAL A 134 10.65 -25.47 -0.25
CA VAL A 134 10.70 -26.87 0.19
C VAL A 134 12.13 -27.35 0.15
N PHE A 135 12.55 -28.12 1.14
CA PHE A 135 13.94 -28.56 1.29
C PHE A 135 14.08 -29.89 2.03
N CYS A 136 15.18 -30.57 1.82
CA CYS A 136 15.55 -31.81 2.52
C CYS A 136 17.08 -31.96 2.67
#